data_0fe7e387ac8b3b92ee80fac88bc1ef9c
#
_entry.id   0fe7e387ac8b3b92ee80fac88bc1ef9c
#
_cell.length_a   1.000
_cell.length_b   1.000
_cell.length_c   1.000
_cell.angle_alpha   90.00
_cell.angle_beta   90.00
_cell.angle_gamma   90.00
#
_symmetry.space_group_name_H-M   'P 1'
#
loop_
_entity.id
_entity.type
_entity.pdbx_description
1 polymer ?
#
loop_
_entity_poly.entity_id
_entity_poly.type
_entity_poly.pdbx_seq_one_letter_code
_entity_poly.pdbx_strand_id
1 'polypeptide(L)'
;MPARSHGHHTRRSAIARLPGVGRFVESFHPRTLPPMLRMNYARELLSWAFLPVMLGAVEGGTVSIVVKKHFAAIPELSSSQLNFAVAAVTAAPAMANITSFLWAGLAHGRPKVPFIAGLQIATALMVLMLGFCPQSVAGLAIFTVGTVLARMCWSGVITIRTAVWRANYPHADRARIAGKMATVQSLVLAATGFLIGNALDFSPSSFAYVFPVAAAFGLFGNTIYRKVRLRGQRRLARAERDGRREERPTLSPMSVVRVLREDAAYRRFMTWMFIFGLGNLMISAPLAISLEEELGVSYLEGILVTTVIPLAVMPLIIPLWARLLGRRHIIEFRAVHGWSFVVASGVLTAAAFFESFALYCLAAAFLGVGFAGGVLAWNLGHHDFAPDHRDGQYMGVHVTLTGIRGIMAPFLAVGLYQWLDAHELAPGFFVVCVAMNLMGLAGFIGMAAERRAAASAGPETTKPTP
;
A
#
# COMPACT_ATOMS: atom_id res chain seq x y z
N MET A 1 -14.98 -62.34 10.30
CA MET A 1 -15.41 -61.28 9.33
C MET A 1 -14.77 -59.95 9.75
N PRO A 2 -13.83 -59.39 9.01
CA PRO A 2 -13.22 -58.11 9.36
C PRO A 2 -13.98 -56.96 8.66
N ALA A 3 -14.24 -55.92 9.41
CA ALA A 3 -14.91 -54.69 9.00
C ALA A 3 -14.06 -53.91 7.97
N ARG A 4 -14.69 -53.55 6.85
CA ARG A 4 -14.11 -52.69 5.78
C ARG A 4 -14.10 -51.23 6.27
N SER A 5 -12.91 -50.67 6.41
CA SER A 5 -12.71 -49.22 6.58
C SER A 5 -12.97 -48.52 5.28
N HIS A 6 -13.99 -47.66 5.22
CA HIS A 6 -14.22 -46.75 4.12
C HIS A 6 -13.23 -45.59 4.19
N GLY A 7 -12.23 -45.62 3.32
CA GLY A 7 -11.29 -44.53 3.12
C GLY A 7 -11.99 -43.36 2.41
N HIS A 8 -12.18 -42.24 3.11
CA HIS A 8 -12.52 -40.95 2.51
C HIS A 8 -11.33 -40.42 1.72
N HIS A 9 -11.26 -40.74 0.43
CA HIS A 9 -10.41 -40.02 -0.52
C HIS A 9 -10.97 -38.62 -0.78
N THR A 10 -10.51 -37.64 -0.01
CA THR A 10 -10.71 -36.21 -0.34
C THR A 10 -10.00 -35.93 -1.67
N ARG A 11 -10.74 -35.54 -2.71
CA ARG A 11 -10.24 -35.05 -3.99
C ARG A 11 -9.33 -33.84 -3.74
N ARG A 12 -8.01 -34.05 -3.71
CA ARG A 12 -7.02 -32.95 -3.77
C ARG A 12 -7.11 -32.36 -5.18
N SER A 13 -7.38 -31.04 -5.27
CA SER A 13 -7.43 -30.32 -6.54
C SER A 13 -6.13 -30.45 -7.33
N ALA A 14 -6.22 -30.48 -8.66
CA ALA A 14 -5.06 -30.68 -9.56
C ALA A 14 -3.95 -29.64 -9.34
N ILE A 15 -4.30 -28.43 -8.89
CA ILE A 15 -3.37 -27.30 -8.59
C ILE A 15 -2.42 -27.65 -7.42
N ALA A 16 -2.82 -28.49 -6.48
CA ALA A 16 -1.98 -28.89 -5.33
C ALA A 16 -0.84 -29.87 -5.70
N ARG A 17 -0.73 -30.28 -6.94
CA ARG A 17 0.27 -31.27 -7.41
C ARG A 17 1.60 -30.63 -7.85
N LEU A 18 1.68 -29.29 -8.00
CA LEU A 18 2.95 -28.62 -8.31
C LEU A 18 3.83 -28.57 -7.05
N PRO A 19 5.09 -29.09 -7.11
CA PRO A 19 6.01 -29.03 -5.98
C PRO A 19 6.28 -27.57 -5.60
N GLY A 20 5.88 -27.17 -4.41
CA GLY A 20 6.00 -25.78 -3.90
C GLY A 20 4.66 -25.06 -3.74
N VAL A 21 3.75 -25.10 -4.71
CA VAL A 21 2.42 -24.46 -4.61
C VAL A 21 1.58 -25.07 -3.49
N GLY A 22 1.59 -26.40 -3.39
CA GLY A 22 0.89 -27.09 -2.29
C GLY A 22 1.41 -26.68 -0.91
N ARG A 23 2.72 -26.59 -0.72
CA ARG A 23 3.34 -26.11 0.53
C ARG A 23 3.02 -24.66 0.82
N PHE A 24 3.01 -23.81 -0.19
CA PHE A 24 2.65 -22.40 -0.07
C PHE A 24 1.20 -22.27 0.42
N VAL A 25 0.23 -22.90 -0.25
CA VAL A 25 -1.19 -22.87 0.14
C VAL A 25 -1.38 -23.48 1.54
N GLU A 26 -0.73 -24.60 1.84
CA GLU A 26 -0.78 -25.25 3.15
C GLU A 26 -0.24 -24.34 4.26
N SER A 27 0.73 -23.46 3.95
CA SER A 27 1.27 -22.52 4.92
C SER A 27 0.21 -21.54 5.47
N PHE A 28 -0.86 -21.24 4.71
CA PHE A 28 -1.96 -20.37 5.15
C PHE A 28 -2.95 -21.09 6.07
N HIS A 29 -2.90 -22.41 6.15
CA HIS A 29 -3.86 -23.16 6.94
C HIS A 29 -3.70 -22.85 8.43
N PRO A 30 -4.80 -22.60 9.19
CA PRO A 30 -4.74 -22.25 10.61
C PRO A 30 -4.00 -23.28 11.49
N ARG A 31 -3.94 -24.56 11.05
CA ARG A 31 -3.22 -25.62 11.78
C ARG A 31 -1.70 -25.38 11.88
N THR A 32 -1.12 -24.53 11.03
CA THR A 32 0.30 -24.15 11.07
C THR A 32 0.65 -23.23 12.24
N LEU A 33 -0.36 -22.75 12.98
CA LEU A 33 -0.22 -21.88 14.15
C LEU A 33 -0.56 -22.62 15.45
N PRO A 34 -0.06 -22.13 16.61
CA PRO A 34 -0.45 -22.64 17.92
C PRO A 34 -1.97 -22.65 18.11
N PRO A 35 -2.55 -23.66 18.81
CA PRO A 35 -4.01 -23.83 18.91
C PRO A 35 -4.76 -22.58 19.36
N MET A 36 -4.17 -21.81 20.30
CA MET A 36 -4.75 -20.60 20.86
C MET A 36 -4.90 -19.44 19.85
N LEU A 37 -4.17 -19.46 18.74
CA LEU A 37 -4.20 -18.39 17.73
C LEU A 37 -5.12 -18.74 16.55
N ARG A 38 -5.40 -20.02 16.33
CA ARG A 38 -6.05 -20.56 15.14
C ARG A 38 -7.39 -19.91 14.84
N MET A 39 -8.24 -19.74 15.85
CA MET A 39 -9.60 -19.26 15.66
C MET A 39 -9.62 -17.79 15.20
N ASN A 40 -8.87 -16.90 15.85
CA ASN A 40 -8.80 -15.50 15.43
C ASN A 40 -8.13 -15.36 14.07
N TYR A 41 -7.03 -16.08 13.85
CA TYR A 41 -6.35 -16.10 12.56
C TYR A 41 -7.27 -16.59 11.43
N ALA A 42 -8.02 -17.68 11.62
CA ALA A 42 -8.94 -18.19 10.61
C ALA A 42 -10.04 -17.17 10.27
N ARG A 43 -10.59 -16.47 11.28
CA ARG A 43 -11.58 -15.42 11.08
C ARG A 43 -11.01 -14.21 10.35
N GLU A 44 -9.81 -13.77 10.72
CA GLU A 44 -9.13 -12.68 10.05
C GLU A 44 -8.78 -13.05 8.60
N LEU A 45 -8.20 -14.24 8.37
CA LEU A 45 -7.85 -14.71 7.03
C LEU A 45 -9.09 -14.81 6.13
N LEU A 46 -10.19 -15.39 6.64
CA LEU A 46 -11.42 -15.50 5.87
C LEU A 46 -12.04 -14.13 5.60
N SER A 47 -12.08 -13.23 6.59
CA SER A 47 -12.55 -11.86 6.35
C SER A 47 -11.68 -11.12 5.33
N TRP A 48 -10.37 -11.39 5.33
CA TRP A 48 -9.40 -10.79 4.41
C TRP A 48 -9.49 -11.33 2.97
N ALA A 49 -10.22 -12.43 2.73
CA ALA A 49 -10.58 -12.87 1.39
C ALA A 49 -11.70 -12.00 0.76
N PHE A 50 -12.47 -11.27 1.58
CA PHE A 50 -13.63 -10.49 1.12
C PHE A 50 -13.45 -8.98 1.32
N LEU A 51 -12.95 -8.54 2.48
CA LEU A 51 -12.79 -7.12 2.79
C LEU A 51 -11.96 -6.35 1.74
N PRO A 52 -10.84 -6.88 1.23
CA PRO A 52 -10.05 -6.15 0.23
C PRO A 52 -10.73 -6.00 -1.13
N VAL A 53 -11.85 -6.69 -1.40
CA VAL A 53 -12.62 -6.48 -2.65
C VAL A 53 -13.12 -5.04 -2.73
N MET A 54 -13.74 -4.52 -1.65
CA MET A 54 -14.16 -3.11 -1.65
C MET A 54 -12.98 -2.13 -1.69
N LEU A 55 -11.80 -2.52 -1.16
CA LEU A 55 -10.60 -1.71 -1.24
C LEU A 55 -10.02 -1.70 -2.66
N GLY A 56 -10.06 -2.83 -3.37
CA GLY A 56 -9.61 -2.95 -4.76
C GLY A 56 -10.41 -2.08 -5.71
N ALA A 57 -11.71 -1.89 -5.43
CA ALA A 57 -12.56 -0.98 -6.18
C ALA A 57 -12.17 0.50 -6.03
N VAL A 58 -11.49 0.86 -4.93
CA VAL A 58 -10.95 2.21 -4.66
C VAL A 58 -9.41 2.22 -4.59
N GLU A 59 -8.75 1.23 -5.18
CA GLU A 59 -7.29 1.22 -5.33
C GLU A 59 -6.87 2.29 -6.34
N GLY A 60 -5.82 3.05 -5.99
CA GLY A 60 -5.40 4.23 -6.75
C GLY A 60 -5.24 3.98 -8.25
N GLY A 61 -4.59 2.86 -8.63
CA GLY A 61 -4.43 2.48 -10.04
C GLY A 61 -5.74 2.12 -10.74
N THR A 62 -6.66 1.42 -10.04
CA THR A 62 -7.99 1.06 -10.60
C THR A 62 -8.83 2.32 -10.80
N VAL A 63 -8.98 3.14 -9.75
CA VAL A 63 -9.84 4.33 -9.84
C VAL A 63 -9.28 5.41 -10.75
N SER A 64 -7.96 5.50 -10.95
CA SER A 64 -7.36 6.46 -11.88
C SER A 64 -7.80 6.20 -13.32
N ILE A 65 -7.77 4.95 -13.75
CA ILE A 65 -8.26 4.54 -15.08
C ILE A 65 -9.78 4.74 -15.19
N VAL A 66 -10.53 4.34 -14.14
CA VAL A 66 -12.00 4.54 -14.13
C VAL A 66 -12.35 6.02 -14.23
N VAL A 67 -11.72 6.90 -13.46
CA VAL A 67 -11.95 8.35 -13.52
C VAL A 67 -11.60 8.89 -14.89
N LYS A 68 -10.42 8.53 -15.41
CA LYS A 68 -9.93 9.05 -16.70
C LYS A 68 -10.85 8.68 -17.86
N LYS A 69 -11.37 7.44 -17.88
CA LYS A 69 -12.23 6.97 -18.98
C LYS A 69 -13.72 7.28 -18.78
N HIS A 70 -14.26 7.03 -17.58
CA HIS A 70 -15.70 7.15 -17.36
C HIS A 70 -16.19 8.60 -17.42
N PHE A 71 -15.38 9.55 -16.93
CA PHE A 71 -15.75 10.96 -16.90
C PHE A 71 -15.17 11.78 -18.06
N ALA A 72 -14.43 11.17 -19.00
CA ALA A 72 -13.90 11.85 -20.18
C ALA A 72 -15.00 12.40 -21.12
N ALA A 73 -16.18 11.78 -21.12
CA ALA A 73 -17.29 12.16 -21.99
C ALA A 73 -18.09 13.40 -21.53
N ILE A 74 -17.68 14.05 -20.41
CA ILE A 74 -18.38 15.23 -19.87
C ILE A 74 -17.94 16.47 -20.67
N PRO A 75 -18.84 17.13 -21.43
CA PRO A 75 -18.47 18.24 -22.32
C PRO A 75 -17.94 19.48 -21.58
N GLU A 76 -18.42 19.74 -20.36
CA GLU A 76 -18.04 20.88 -19.54
C GLU A 76 -16.69 20.69 -18.80
N LEU A 77 -16.12 19.49 -18.90
CA LEU A 77 -14.89 19.14 -18.16
C LEU A 77 -13.67 19.29 -19.06
N SER A 78 -12.73 20.15 -18.66
CA SER A 78 -11.45 20.22 -19.36
C SER A 78 -10.58 19.00 -19.03
N SER A 79 -9.71 18.60 -19.99
CA SER A 79 -8.72 17.53 -19.76
C SER A 79 -7.87 17.81 -18.53
N SER A 80 -7.51 19.06 -18.26
CA SER A 80 -6.75 19.45 -17.08
C SER A 80 -7.51 19.14 -15.78
N GLN A 81 -8.79 19.51 -15.70
CA GLN A 81 -9.61 19.21 -14.50
C GLN A 81 -9.75 17.71 -14.27
N LEU A 82 -9.95 16.94 -15.34
CA LEU A 82 -10.02 15.48 -15.29
C LEU A 82 -8.69 14.89 -14.78
N ASN A 83 -7.57 15.35 -15.31
CA ASN A 83 -6.26 14.89 -14.91
C ASN A 83 -5.94 15.23 -13.44
N PHE A 84 -6.38 16.39 -12.92
CA PHE A 84 -6.28 16.69 -11.49
C PHE A 84 -7.20 15.83 -10.64
N ALA A 85 -8.37 15.40 -11.12
CA ALA A 85 -9.20 14.41 -10.42
C ALA A 85 -8.49 13.04 -10.37
N VAL A 86 -7.81 12.61 -11.44
CA VAL A 86 -6.93 11.44 -11.44
C VAL A 86 -5.83 11.57 -10.39
N ALA A 87 -5.18 12.75 -10.29
CA ALA A 87 -4.18 13.00 -9.24
C ALA A 87 -4.78 12.86 -7.83
N ALA A 88 -5.97 13.39 -7.60
CA ALA A 88 -6.63 13.36 -6.30
C ALA A 88 -6.99 11.92 -5.86
N VAL A 89 -7.56 11.09 -6.75
CA VAL A 89 -7.86 9.68 -6.41
C VAL A 89 -6.59 8.86 -6.25
N THR A 90 -5.53 9.17 -6.97
CA THR A 90 -4.21 8.53 -6.83
C THR A 90 -3.54 8.92 -5.51
N ALA A 91 -3.71 10.17 -5.05
CA ALA A 91 -3.22 10.65 -3.77
C ALA A 91 -4.00 10.10 -2.55
N ALA A 92 -5.21 9.57 -2.76
CA ALA A 92 -6.13 9.18 -1.68
C ALA A 92 -5.52 8.23 -0.64
N PRO A 93 -4.69 7.20 -0.98
CA PRO A 93 -4.02 6.37 0.02
C PRO A 93 -3.06 7.15 0.92
N ALA A 94 -2.34 8.13 0.38
CA ALA A 94 -1.40 8.95 1.15
C ALA A 94 -2.12 9.97 2.03
N MET A 95 -3.17 10.61 1.52
CA MET A 95 -4.06 11.47 2.29
C MET A 95 -4.67 10.71 3.46
N ALA A 96 -5.09 9.48 3.22
CA ALA A 96 -5.63 8.60 4.25
C ALA A 96 -4.62 8.29 5.36
N ASN A 97 -3.34 8.06 5.02
CA ASN A 97 -2.30 7.76 6.01
C ASN A 97 -2.06 8.91 6.99
N ILE A 98 -2.15 10.17 6.53
CA ILE A 98 -2.04 11.34 7.42
C ILE A 98 -3.12 11.32 8.50
N THR A 99 -4.32 10.81 8.20
CA THR A 99 -5.43 10.75 9.16
C THR A 99 -5.31 9.62 10.19
N SER A 100 -4.28 8.77 10.10
CA SER A 100 -4.10 7.62 11.00
C SER A 100 -4.08 8.00 12.48
N PHE A 101 -3.49 9.15 12.82
CA PHE A 101 -3.45 9.64 14.21
C PHE A 101 -4.85 10.01 14.75
N LEU A 102 -5.72 10.56 13.91
CA LEU A 102 -7.11 10.87 14.28
C LEU A 102 -7.84 9.59 14.67
N TRP A 103 -7.69 8.54 13.88
CA TRP A 103 -8.31 7.24 14.14
C TRP A 103 -7.76 6.58 15.40
N ALA A 104 -6.44 6.66 15.62
CA ALA A 104 -5.82 6.18 16.85
C ALA A 104 -6.37 6.91 18.08
N GLY A 105 -6.51 8.24 18.01
CA GLY A 105 -7.09 9.07 19.06
C GLY A 105 -8.58 8.76 19.30
N LEU A 106 -9.37 8.65 18.24
CA LEU A 106 -10.81 8.34 18.33
C LEU A 106 -11.07 6.93 18.87
N ALA A 107 -10.20 5.97 18.58
CA ALA A 107 -10.31 4.59 19.06
C ALA A 107 -9.79 4.41 20.50
N HIS A 108 -9.07 5.41 21.06
CA HIS A 108 -8.51 5.35 22.40
C HIS A 108 -9.61 5.18 23.47
N GLY A 109 -9.43 4.22 24.37
CA GLY A 109 -10.41 3.88 25.41
C GLY A 109 -11.69 3.18 24.91
N ARG A 110 -11.81 2.89 23.59
CA ARG A 110 -12.98 2.24 22.99
C ARG A 110 -12.72 0.78 22.63
N PRO A 111 -13.77 -0.05 22.48
CA PRO A 111 -13.65 -1.41 21.98
C PRO A 111 -13.13 -1.42 20.53
N LYS A 112 -11.94 -2.02 20.29
CA LYS A 112 -11.24 -1.92 18.99
C LYS A 112 -11.98 -2.63 17.87
N VAL A 113 -12.46 -3.89 18.07
CA VAL A 113 -13.10 -4.68 17.01
C VAL A 113 -14.42 -4.05 16.54
N PRO A 114 -15.36 -3.62 17.43
CA PRO A 114 -16.55 -2.90 16.99
C PRO A 114 -16.24 -1.58 16.28
N PHE A 115 -15.21 -0.84 16.72
CA PHE A 115 -14.79 0.41 16.08
C PHE A 115 -14.28 0.16 14.66
N ILE A 116 -13.41 -0.85 14.47
CA ILE A 116 -12.94 -1.28 13.13
C ILE A 116 -14.12 -1.68 12.26
N ALA A 117 -15.07 -2.46 12.80
CA ALA A 117 -16.25 -2.88 12.06
C ALA A 117 -17.10 -1.70 11.59
N GLY A 118 -17.25 -0.67 12.41
CA GLY A 118 -17.91 0.59 12.01
C GLY A 118 -17.21 1.29 10.86
N LEU A 119 -15.87 1.38 10.90
CA LEU A 119 -15.09 1.97 9.80
C LEU A 119 -15.17 1.15 8.51
N GLN A 120 -15.22 -0.19 8.60
CA GLN A 120 -15.43 -1.07 7.44
C GLN A 120 -16.80 -0.85 6.81
N ILE A 121 -17.86 -0.66 7.62
CA ILE A 121 -19.21 -0.30 7.13
C ILE A 121 -19.16 1.08 6.46
N ALA A 122 -18.55 2.08 7.08
CA ALA A 122 -18.42 3.41 6.50
C ALA A 122 -17.68 3.35 5.14
N THR A 123 -16.57 2.59 5.05
CA THR A 123 -15.87 2.35 3.79
C THR A 123 -16.82 1.72 2.75
N ALA A 124 -17.54 0.67 3.13
CA ALA A 124 -18.44 -0.02 2.21
C ALA A 124 -19.58 0.89 1.71
N LEU A 125 -20.14 1.75 2.57
CA LEU A 125 -21.18 2.71 2.18
C LEU A 125 -20.63 3.76 1.21
N MET A 126 -19.38 4.27 1.44
CA MET A 126 -18.75 5.18 0.49
C MET A 126 -18.52 4.49 -0.87
N VAL A 127 -17.99 3.26 -0.87
CA VAL A 127 -17.79 2.48 -2.10
C VAL A 127 -19.11 2.21 -2.80
N LEU A 128 -20.17 1.85 -2.07
CA LEU A 128 -21.52 1.65 -2.63
C LEU A 128 -22.01 2.89 -3.40
N MET A 129 -21.82 4.08 -2.81
CA MET A 129 -22.26 5.35 -3.39
C MET A 129 -21.54 5.69 -4.70
N LEU A 130 -20.30 5.21 -4.91
CA LEU A 130 -19.54 5.50 -6.12
C LEU A 130 -20.22 4.97 -7.39
N GLY A 131 -20.90 3.82 -7.31
CA GLY A 131 -21.62 3.24 -8.45
C GLY A 131 -22.82 4.05 -8.94
N PHE A 132 -23.28 5.01 -8.14
CA PHE A 132 -24.43 5.87 -8.47
C PHE A 132 -24.01 7.30 -8.86
N CYS A 133 -22.71 7.56 -9.02
CA CYS A 133 -22.24 8.87 -9.47
C CYS A 133 -22.61 9.10 -10.93
N PRO A 134 -23.36 10.18 -11.27
CA PRO A 134 -23.70 10.48 -12.65
C PRO A 134 -22.49 10.95 -13.44
N GLN A 135 -22.52 10.82 -14.75
CA GLN A 135 -21.50 11.40 -15.66
C GLN A 135 -21.71 12.92 -15.77
N SER A 136 -21.28 13.63 -14.74
CA SER A 136 -21.35 15.09 -14.63
C SER A 136 -20.18 15.59 -13.77
N VAL A 137 -19.90 16.89 -13.83
CA VAL A 137 -18.87 17.53 -12.98
C VAL A 137 -19.14 17.28 -11.48
N ALA A 138 -20.39 17.38 -11.06
CA ALA A 138 -20.79 17.06 -9.70
C ALA A 138 -20.57 15.58 -9.37
N GLY A 139 -20.88 14.67 -10.29
CA GLY A 139 -20.64 13.23 -10.11
C GLY A 139 -19.15 12.90 -9.98
N LEU A 140 -18.28 13.53 -10.79
CA LEU A 140 -16.82 13.42 -10.67
C LEU A 140 -16.34 13.90 -9.30
N ALA A 141 -16.84 15.04 -8.82
CA ALA A 141 -16.49 15.56 -7.51
C ALA A 141 -16.91 14.60 -6.38
N ILE A 142 -18.16 14.09 -6.44
CA ILE A 142 -18.67 13.11 -5.46
C ILE A 142 -17.86 11.82 -5.51
N PHE A 143 -17.51 11.32 -6.71
CA PHE A 143 -16.68 10.13 -6.88
C PHE A 143 -15.27 10.30 -6.27
N THR A 144 -14.63 11.44 -6.57
CA THR A 144 -13.30 11.77 -6.06
C THR A 144 -13.30 11.89 -4.53
N VAL A 145 -14.21 12.69 -3.98
CA VAL A 145 -14.33 12.88 -2.52
C VAL A 145 -14.72 11.57 -1.83
N GLY A 146 -15.67 10.82 -2.39
CA GLY A 146 -16.09 9.52 -1.87
C GLY A 146 -14.94 8.52 -1.82
N THR A 147 -14.10 8.47 -2.86
CA THR A 147 -12.88 7.64 -2.90
C THR A 147 -11.91 8.04 -1.79
N VAL A 148 -11.63 9.33 -1.63
CA VAL A 148 -10.75 9.83 -0.56
C VAL A 148 -11.30 9.45 0.82
N LEU A 149 -12.58 9.67 1.08
CA LEU A 149 -13.23 9.35 2.35
C LEU A 149 -13.23 7.84 2.63
N ALA A 150 -13.49 7.00 1.62
CA ALA A 150 -13.40 5.55 1.74
C ALA A 150 -11.98 5.11 2.16
N ARG A 151 -10.94 5.67 1.54
CA ARG A 151 -9.53 5.40 1.89
C ARG A 151 -9.18 5.92 3.27
N MET A 152 -9.71 7.08 3.70
CA MET A 152 -9.53 7.60 5.05
C MET A 152 -10.13 6.67 6.11
N CYS A 153 -11.36 6.19 5.92
CA CYS A 153 -11.97 5.20 6.82
C CYS A 153 -11.14 3.91 6.86
N TRP A 154 -10.66 3.44 5.70
CA TRP A 154 -9.81 2.25 5.64
C TRP A 154 -8.46 2.42 6.35
N SER A 155 -7.85 3.59 6.29
CA SER A 155 -6.63 3.92 7.06
C SER A 155 -6.87 3.70 8.56
N GLY A 156 -8.04 4.08 9.06
CA GLY A 156 -8.45 3.80 10.45
C GLY A 156 -8.52 2.30 10.75
N VAL A 157 -9.06 1.50 9.83
CA VAL A 157 -9.07 0.03 9.94
C VAL A 157 -7.66 -0.51 10.13
N ILE A 158 -6.72 -0.12 9.26
CA ILE A 158 -5.32 -0.57 9.31
C ILE A 158 -4.64 -0.13 10.62
N THR A 159 -4.80 1.13 11.00
CA THR A 159 -4.19 1.72 12.19
C THR A 159 -4.62 0.99 13.45
N ILE A 160 -5.93 0.82 13.64
CA ILE A 160 -6.48 0.24 14.88
C ILE A 160 -6.26 -1.27 14.93
N ARG A 161 -6.21 -1.95 13.76
CA ARG A 161 -5.91 -3.38 13.66
C ARG A 161 -4.54 -3.74 14.26
N THR A 162 -3.57 -2.85 14.23
CA THR A 162 -2.26 -3.08 14.85
C THR A 162 -2.37 -3.37 16.34
N ALA A 163 -3.28 -2.68 17.06
CA ALA A 163 -3.54 -2.92 18.47
C ALA A 163 -4.21 -4.30 18.70
N VAL A 164 -5.13 -4.70 17.80
CA VAL A 164 -5.75 -6.05 17.83
C VAL A 164 -4.69 -7.13 17.64
N TRP A 165 -3.77 -6.94 16.71
CA TRP A 165 -2.69 -7.88 16.44
C TRP A 165 -1.70 -7.98 17.60
N ARG A 166 -1.35 -6.84 18.22
CA ARG A 166 -0.48 -6.82 19.40
C ARG A 166 -1.07 -7.65 20.56
N ALA A 167 -2.39 -7.59 20.76
CA ALA A 167 -3.07 -8.33 21.82
C ALA A 167 -3.28 -9.81 21.49
N ASN A 168 -3.54 -10.14 20.22
CA ASN A 168 -3.93 -11.48 19.82
C ASN A 168 -2.75 -12.38 19.41
N TYR A 169 -1.64 -11.81 18.91
CA TYR A 169 -0.53 -12.55 18.34
C TYR A 169 0.79 -12.26 19.07
N PRO A 170 1.54 -13.30 19.51
CA PRO A 170 2.89 -13.14 20.05
C PRO A 170 3.82 -12.46 19.04
N HIS A 171 4.83 -11.77 19.53
CA HIS A 171 5.79 -11.05 18.69
C HIS A 171 6.41 -11.96 17.61
N ALA A 172 6.82 -13.19 17.98
CA ALA A 172 7.43 -14.16 17.08
C ALA A 172 6.55 -14.57 15.87
N ASP A 173 5.22 -14.61 16.03
CA ASP A 173 4.29 -15.02 14.98
C ASP A 173 3.73 -13.83 14.17
N ARG A 174 3.83 -12.63 14.70
CA ARG A 174 3.14 -11.44 14.16
C ARG A 174 3.59 -11.10 12.75
N ALA A 175 4.91 -11.10 12.50
CA ALA A 175 5.47 -10.81 11.19
C ALA A 175 5.01 -11.84 10.14
N ARG A 176 4.99 -13.14 10.50
CA ARG A 176 4.52 -14.21 9.62
C ARG A 176 3.04 -14.07 9.27
N ILE A 177 2.20 -13.74 10.26
CA ILE A 177 0.76 -13.53 10.07
C ILE A 177 0.52 -12.29 9.20
N ALA A 178 1.22 -11.19 9.47
CA ALA A 178 1.13 -9.96 8.68
C ALA A 178 1.49 -10.21 7.21
N GLY A 179 2.56 -10.95 6.94
CA GLY A 179 2.97 -11.32 5.58
C GLY A 179 1.90 -12.13 4.84
N LYS A 180 1.27 -13.10 5.52
CA LYS A 180 0.16 -13.88 4.93
C LYS A 180 -1.05 -13.01 4.60
N MET A 181 -1.43 -12.11 5.51
CA MET A 181 -2.53 -11.17 5.27
C MET A 181 -2.23 -10.21 4.12
N ALA A 182 -1.01 -9.69 4.03
CA ALA A 182 -0.58 -8.84 2.93
C ALA A 182 -0.61 -9.58 1.57
N THR A 183 -0.18 -10.84 1.54
CA THR A 183 -0.26 -11.69 0.34
C THR A 183 -1.70 -11.89 -0.12
N VAL A 184 -2.62 -12.25 0.79
CA VAL A 184 -4.04 -12.40 0.44
C VAL A 184 -4.61 -11.07 -0.04
N GLN A 185 -4.31 -9.97 0.65
CA GLN A 185 -4.76 -8.65 0.24
C GLN A 185 -4.31 -8.30 -1.17
N SER A 186 -3.03 -8.43 -1.51
CA SER A 186 -2.52 -8.06 -2.84
C SER A 186 -3.15 -8.90 -3.95
N LEU A 187 -3.33 -10.21 -3.72
CA LEU A 187 -4.00 -11.09 -4.68
C LEU A 187 -5.49 -10.75 -4.87
N VAL A 188 -6.20 -10.42 -3.77
CA VAL A 188 -7.61 -10.01 -3.86
C VAL A 188 -7.73 -8.65 -4.56
N LEU A 189 -6.85 -7.70 -4.28
CA LEU A 189 -6.83 -6.40 -4.98
C LEU A 189 -6.57 -6.57 -6.48
N ALA A 190 -5.59 -7.41 -6.86
CA ALA A 190 -5.29 -7.71 -8.26
C ALA A 190 -6.48 -8.37 -8.96
N ALA A 191 -7.08 -9.39 -8.33
CA ALA A 191 -8.26 -10.06 -8.87
C ALA A 191 -9.45 -9.11 -9.00
N THR A 192 -9.66 -8.23 -8.02
CA THR A 192 -10.75 -7.23 -8.08
C THR A 192 -10.52 -6.25 -9.22
N GLY A 193 -9.31 -5.70 -9.37
CA GLY A 193 -8.97 -4.81 -10.48
C GLY A 193 -9.22 -5.49 -11.83
N PHE A 194 -8.74 -6.74 -12.00
CA PHE A 194 -8.97 -7.52 -13.20
C PHE A 194 -10.46 -7.70 -13.51
N LEU A 195 -11.28 -8.05 -12.52
CA LEU A 195 -12.72 -8.24 -12.69
C LEU A 195 -13.44 -6.92 -13.02
N ILE A 196 -13.05 -5.82 -12.39
CA ILE A 196 -13.61 -4.48 -12.68
C ILE A 196 -13.27 -4.06 -14.11
N GLY A 197 -11.99 -4.22 -14.53
CA GLY A 197 -11.56 -3.91 -15.89
C GLY A 197 -12.37 -4.66 -16.94
N ASN A 198 -12.46 -5.99 -16.79
CA ASN A 198 -13.27 -6.82 -17.69
C ASN A 198 -14.76 -6.43 -17.72
N ALA A 199 -15.34 -6.14 -16.55
CA ALA A 199 -16.75 -5.77 -16.47
C ALA A 199 -17.05 -4.45 -17.20
N LEU A 200 -16.14 -3.47 -17.05
CA LEU A 200 -16.28 -2.15 -17.70
C LEU A 200 -16.04 -2.22 -19.21
N ASP A 201 -15.10 -3.07 -19.66
CA ASP A 201 -14.86 -3.30 -21.09
C ASP A 201 -16.04 -4.07 -21.73
N PHE A 202 -16.64 -5.03 -21.00
CA PHE A 202 -17.82 -5.75 -21.48
C PHE A 202 -19.01 -4.82 -21.66
N SER A 203 -19.26 -3.91 -20.71
CA SER A 203 -20.32 -2.91 -20.82
C SER A 203 -20.04 -1.71 -19.91
N PRO A 204 -20.02 -0.47 -20.43
CA PRO A 204 -19.91 0.75 -19.63
C PRO A 204 -20.98 0.87 -18.53
N SER A 205 -22.18 0.29 -18.74
CA SER A 205 -23.26 0.25 -17.74
C SER A 205 -22.91 -0.57 -16.50
N SER A 206 -21.87 -1.45 -16.58
CA SER A 206 -21.35 -2.19 -15.44
C SER A 206 -20.79 -1.27 -14.34
N PHE A 207 -20.49 0.00 -14.65
CA PHE A 207 -20.10 1.00 -13.66
C PHE A 207 -21.08 1.06 -12.47
N ALA A 208 -22.38 1.02 -12.74
CA ALA A 208 -23.44 1.04 -11.71
C ALA A 208 -23.43 -0.19 -10.78
N TYR A 209 -22.77 -1.26 -11.16
CA TYR A 209 -22.80 -2.54 -10.42
C TYR A 209 -21.47 -2.89 -9.76
N VAL A 210 -20.33 -2.55 -10.37
CA VAL A 210 -19.01 -2.99 -9.87
C VAL A 210 -18.73 -2.48 -8.46
N PHE A 211 -19.07 -1.24 -8.15
CA PHE A 211 -18.88 -0.65 -6.82
C PHE A 211 -19.85 -1.21 -5.78
N PRO A 212 -21.19 -1.30 -6.04
CA PRO A 212 -22.12 -1.95 -5.14
C PRO A 212 -21.78 -3.40 -4.84
N VAL A 213 -21.37 -4.18 -5.85
CA VAL A 213 -20.95 -5.57 -5.66
C VAL A 213 -19.70 -5.63 -4.77
N ALA A 214 -18.69 -4.78 -5.04
CA ALA A 214 -17.49 -4.71 -4.20
C ALA A 214 -17.83 -4.33 -2.74
N ALA A 215 -18.75 -3.39 -2.53
CA ALA A 215 -19.24 -3.02 -1.21
C ALA A 215 -19.96 -4.19 -0.51
N ALA A 216 -20.78 -4.96 -1.22
CA ALA A 216 -21.46 -6.14 -0.68
C ALA A 216 -20.46 -7.20 -0.19
N PHE A 217 -19.39 -7.48 -0.98
CA PHE A 217 -18.30 -8.35 -0.54
C PHE A 217 -17.60 -7.80 0.71
N GLY A 218 -17.34 -6.50 0.77
CA GLY A 218 -16.80 -5.83 1.94
C GLY A 218 -17.69 -5.98 3.18
N LEU A 219 -19.00 -5.77 3.06
CA LEU A 219 -19.97 -5.97 4.14
C LEU A 219 -20.03 -7.43 4.59
N PHE A 220 -19.97 -8.38 3.67
CA PHE A 220 -19.88 -9.80 4.01
C PHE A 220 -18.61 -10.09 4.81
N GLY A 221 -17.45 -9.59 4.36
CA GLY A 221 -16.19 -9.71 5.10
C GLY A 221 -16.25 -9.09 6.51
N ASN A 222 -16.97 -7.97 6.67
CA ASN A 222 -17.22 -7.32 7.96
C ASN A 222 -17.98 -8.23 8.92
N THR A 223 -19.01 -8.95 8.46
CA THR A 223 -19.77 -9.90 9.31
C THR A 223 -18.87 -10.98 9.91
N ILE A 224 -17.85 -11.40 9.16
CA ILE A 224 -16.85 -12.37 9.61
C ILE A 224 -15.88 -11.71 10.58
N TYR A 225 -15.37 -10.50 10.24
CA TYR A 225 -14.41 -9.77 11.08
C TYR A 225 -14.97 -9.45 12.47
N ARG A 226 -16.23 -9.09 12.59
CA ARG A 226 -16.90 -8.84 13.87
C ARG A 226 -16.84 -10.01 14.86
N LYS A 227 -16.58 -11.23 14.38
CA LYS A 227 -16.40 -12.43 15.21
C LYS A 227 -14.99 -12.57 15.80
N VAL A 228 -14.04 -11.73 15.39
CA VAL A 228 -12.69 -11.67 15.98
C VAL A 228 -12.80 -11.21 17.42
N ARG A 229 -12.08 -11.89 18.32
CA ARG A 229 -12.09 -11.57 19.74
C ARG A 229 -10.76 -10.95 20.15
N LEU A 230 -10.81 -9.77 20.74
CA LEU A 230 -9.62 -9.13 21.31
C LEU A 230 -9.37 -9.66 22.73
N ARG A 231 -8.21 -10.26 22.94
CA ARG A 231 -7.81 -10.73 24.27
C ARG A 231 -7.56 -9.55 25.19
N GLY A 232 -8.14 -9.62 26.41
CA GLY A 232 -7.96 -8.58 27.41
C GLY A 232 -8.57 -7.21 27.02
N GLN A 233 -9.55 -7.15 26.12
CA GLN A 233 -10.17 -5.90 25.63
C GLN A 233 -10.60 -4.96 26.76
N ARG A 234 -11.23 -5.47 27.81
CA ARG A 234 -11.67 -4.65 28.95
C ARG A 234 -10.48 -4.05 29.72
N ARG A 235 -9.41 -4.85 29.91
CA ARG A 235 -8.18 -4.40 30.57
C ARG A 235 -7.47 -3.33 29.73
N LEU A 236 -7.35 -3.55 28.43
CA LEU A 236 -6.76 -2.57 27.50
C LEU A 236 -7.54 -1.25 27.52
N ALA A 237 -8.87 -1.30 27.39
CA ALA A 237 -9.70 -0.12 27.37
C ALA A 237 -9.68 0.67 28.70
N ARG A 238 -9.55 -0.03 29.84
CA ARG A 238 -9.35 0.61 31.16
C ARG A 238 -7.98 1.26 31.22
N ALA A 239 -6.91 0.54 30.91
CA ALA A 239 -5.56 1.08 30.94
C ALA A 239 -5.41 2.33 30.05
N GLU A 240 -6.04 2.35 28.86
CA GLU A 240 -6.07 3.52 27.98
C GLU A 240 -6.87 4.71 28.57
N ARG A 241 -7.93 4.46 29.35
CA ARG A 241 -8.73 5.52 29.99
C ARG A 241 -8.05 6.09 31.23
N ASP A 242 -7.40 5.21 32.00
CA ASP A 242 -6.75 5.52 33.27
C ASP A 242 -5.32 6.06 33.05
N GLY A 243 -4.76 5.87 31.83
CA GLY A 243 -3.44 6.36 31.42
C GLY A 243 -3.37 7.89 31.34
N ARG A 244 -2.16 8.43 31.52
CA ARG A 244 -1.92 9.87 31.47
C ARG A 244 -2.24 10.42 30.08
N ARG A 245 -2.70 11.68 30.01
CA ARG A 245 -3.00 12.42 28.77
C ARG A 245 -1.82 12.43 27.78
N GLU A 246 -0.60 12.35 28.30
CA GLU A 246 0.67 12.31 27.53
C GLU A 246 0.89 11.01 26.76
N GLU A 247 0.21 9.92 27.13
CA GLU A 247 0.30 8.62 26.44
C GLU A 247 -0.63 8.51 25.22
N ARG A 248 -1.47 9.53 24.96
CA ARG A 248 -2.33 9.54 23.78
C ARG A 248 -1.49 9.70 22.51
N PRO A 249 -1.77 8.91 21.47
CA PRO A 249 -1.10 9.08 20.18
C PRO A 249 -1.38 10.47 19.63
N THR A 250 -0.42 11.36 19.73
CA THR A 250 -0.48 12.70 19.12
C THR A 250 0.68 12.81 18.13
N LEU A 251 0.37 13.03 16.86
CA LEU A 251 1.37 13.50 15.90
C LEU A 251 1.48 15.02 16.08
N SER A 252 2.38 15.45 16.95
CA SER A 252 2.76 16.86 17.03
C SER A 252 3.75 17.15 15.92
N PRO A 253 3.49 18.11 15.01
CA PRO A 253 4.49 18.55 14.02
C PRO A 253 5.83 18.89 14.66
N MET A 254 5.80 19.41 15.90
CA MET A 254 7.00 19.74 16.67
C MET A 254 7.82 18.49 17.03
N SER A 255 7.19 17.33 17.26
CA SER A 255 7.91 16.07 17.52
C SER A 255 8.69 15.61 16.29
N VAL A 256 8.12 15.78 15.10
CA VAL A 256 8.78 15.47 13.82
C VAL A 256 10.03 16.32 13.64
N VAL A 257 9.88 17.65 13.82
CA VAL A 257 11.00 18.60 13.71
C VAL A 257 12.10 18.29 14.73
N ARG A 258 11.71 17.95 15.96
CA ARG A 258 12.67 17.62 17.04
C ARG A 258 13.51 16.40 16.69
N VAL A 259 12.88 15.28 16.29
CA VAL A 259 13.62 14.05 15.91
C VAL A 259 14.60 14.33 14.76
N LEU A 260 14.16 15.05 13.73
CA LEU A 260 15.02 15.40 12.59
C LEU A 260 16.17 16.35 12.95
N ARG A 261 16.02 17.17 14.00
CA ARG A 261 17.13 18.02 14.49
C ARG A 261 18.11 17.24 15.35
N GLU A 262 17.61 16.33 16.18
CA GLU A 262 18.42 15.55 17.11
C GLU A 262 19.23 14.45 16.42
N ASP A 263 18.68 13.80 15.38
CA ASP A 263 19.31 12.68 14.67
C ASP A 263 19.68 13.08 13.24
N ALA A 264 20.95 13.44 13.04
CA ALA A 264 21.49 13.84 11.74
C ALA A 264 21.53 12.68 10.73
N ALA A 265 21.79 11.45 11.19
CA ALA A 265 21.83 10.27 10.33
C ALA A 265 20.43 9.93 9.82
N TYR A 266 19.42 9.95 10.70
CA TYR A 266 18.04 9.73 10.33
C TYR A 266 17.50 10.86 9.44
N ARG A 267 17.83 12.13 9.74
CA ARG A 267 17.47 13.26 8.89
C ARG A 267 18.00 13.07 7.46
N ARG A 268 19.29 12.72 7.31
CA ARG A 268 19.90 12.48 5.99
C ARG A 268 19.22 11.32 5.25
N PHE A 269 18.95 10.23 5.96
CA PHE A 269 18.20 9.10 5.42
C PHE A 269 16.79 9.52 4.93
N MET A 270 16.06 10.28 5.76
CA MET A 270 14.71 10.75 5.41
C MET A 270 14.71 11.76 4.27
N THR A 271 15.76 12.56 4.10
CA THR A 271 15.92 13.46 2.95
C THR A 271 16.02 12.66 1.65
N TRP A 272 16.89 11.65 1.60
CA TRP A 272 17.00 10.78 0.41
C TRP A 272 15.74 9.95 0.19
N MET A 273 15.11 9.48 1.26
CA MET A 273 13.81 8.83 1.19
C MET A 273 12.70 9.74 0.65
N PHE A 274 12.75 11.03 0.96
CA PHE A 274 11.76 11.99 0.46
C PHE A 274 11.92 12.18 -1.05
N ILE A 275 13.13 12.46 -1.52
CA ILE A 275 13.44 12.65 -2.95
C ILE A 275 13.12 11.39 -3.75
N PHE A 276 13.65 10.23 -3.32
CA PHE A 276 13.40 8.96 -3.94
C PHE A 276 11.90 8.61 -4.00
N GLY A 277 11.21 8.81 -2.87
CA GLY A 277 9.78 8.51 -2.77
C GLY A 277 8.92 9.50 -3.54
N LEU A 278 9.35 10.75 -3.71
CA LEU A 278 8.67 11.71 -4.58
C LEU A 278 8.73 11.23 -6.04
N GLY A 279 9.92 10.85 -6.53
CA GLY A 279 10.10 10.34 -7.89
C GLY A 279 9.24 9.12 -8.21
N ASN A 280 9.13 8.15 -7.29
CA ASN A 280 8.32 6.98 -7.54
C ASN A 280 6.80 7.21 -7.37
N LEU A 281 6.38 8.11 -6.48
CA LEU A 281 4.96 8.44 -6.30
C LEU A 281 4.42 9.35 -7.42
N MET A 282 5.28 10.12 -8.08
CA MET A 282 4.93 10.91 -9.25
C MET A 282 4.50 10.05 -10.45
N ILE A 283 4.97 8.80 -10.55
CA ILE A 283 4.65 7.90 -11.66
C ILE A 283 3.14 7.64 -11.80
N SER A 284 2.43 7.47 -10.69
CA SER A 284 1.13 6.80 -10.68
C SER A 284 0.01 7.51 -11.44
N ALA A 285 -0.11 8.84 -11.32
CA ALA A 285 -1.16 9.60 -12.00
C ALA A 285 -0.83 9.80 -13.50
N PRO A 286 0.37 10.28 -13.89
CA PRO A 286 0.73 10.38 -15.30
C PRO A 286 0.74 9.05 -16.05
N LEU A 287 1.07 7.93 -15.39
CA LEU A 287 0.96 6.60 -16.00
C LEU A 287 -0.47 6.29 -16.45
N ALA A 288 -1.47 6.60 -15.63
CA ALA A 288 -2.87 6.38 -16.02
C ALA A 288 -3.32 7.35 -17.14
N ILE A 289 -2.79 8.57 -17.13
CA ILE A 289 -3.09 9.59 -18.13
C ILE A 289 -2.45 9.21 -19.48
N SER A 290 -1.17 8.89 -19.50
CA SER A 290 -0.41 8.49 -20.67
C SER A 290 -0.98 7.24 -21.35
N LEU A 291 -1.36 6.21 -20.58
CA LEU A 291 -2.02 5.01 -21.10
C LEU A 291 -3.32 5.33 -21.86
N GLU A 292 -4.09 6.30 -21.39
CA GLU A 292 -5.34 6.67 -22.04
C GLU A 292 -5.13 7.65 -23.18
N GLU A 293 -4.32 8.70 -23.00
CA GLU A 293 -4.16 9.76 -23.97
C GLU A 293 -3.27 9.35 -25.16
N GLU A 294 -2.22 8.55 -24.90
CA GLU A 294 -1.26 8.13 -25.93
C GLU A 294 -1.65 6.81 -26.61
N LEU A 295 -2.14 5.81 -25.84
CA LEU A 295 -2.42 4.49 -26.38
C LEU A 295 -3.93 4.19 -26.52
N GLY A 296 -4.82 4.97 -25.91
CA GLY A 296 -6.26 4.71 -25.95
C GLY A 296 -6.66 3.35 -25.38
N VAL A 297 -5.92 2.84 -24.36
CA VAL A 297 -6.09 1.50 -23.80
C VAL A 297 -7.50 1.24 -23.30
N SER A 298 -7.93 -0.01 -23.26
CA SER A 298 -9.17 -0.43 -22.63
C SER A 298 -9.13 -0.24 -21.11
N TYR A 299 -10.28 -0.37 -20.40
CA TYR A 299 -10.29 -0.36 -18.93
C TYR A 299 -9.40 -1.47 -18.36
N LEU A 300 -9.52 -2.68 -18.92
CA LEU A 300 -8.73 -3.83 -18.46
C LEU A 300 -7.23 -3.57 -18.65
N GLU A 301 -6.82 -3.14 -19.84
CA GLU A 301 -5.40 -2.88 -20.14
C GLU A 301 -4.82 -1.82 -19.22
N GLY A 302 -5.52 -0.70 -19.02
CA GLY A 302 -5.08 0.34 -18.09
C GLY A 302 -4.98 -0.17 -16.64
N ILE A 303 -5.95 -0.93 -16.17
CA ILE A 303 -5.95 -1.52 -14.82
C ILE A 303 -4.93 -2.65 -14.70
N LEU A 304 -4.65 -3.42 -15.76
CA LEU A 304 -3.56 -4.40 -15.77
C LEU A 304 -2.22 -3.74 -15.45
N VAL A 305 -1.89 -2.67 -16.12
CA VAL A 305 -0.61 -1.95 -15.93
C VAL A 305 -0.56 -1.25 -14.57
N THR A 306 -1.61 -0.55 -14.19
CA THR A 306 -1.60 0.31 -12.99
C THR A 306 -1.83 -0.45 -11.68
N THR A 307 -2.48 -1.61 -11.71
CA THR A 307 -2.93 -2.32 -10.49
C THR A 307 -2.61 -3.81 -10.50
N VAL A 308 -3.06 -4.55 -11.54
CA VAL A 308 -3.08 -6.02 -11.50
C VAL A 308 -1.66 -6.58 -11.53
N ILE A 309 -0.85 -6.18 -12.51
CA ILE A 309 0.52 -6.70 -12.67
C ILE A 309 1.38 -6.36 -11.43
N PRO A 310 1.46 -5.09 -10.96
CA PRO A 310 2.25 -4.78 -9.78
C PRO A 310 1.84 -5.60 -8.55
N LEU A 311 0.54 -5.70 -8.27
CA LEU A 311 0.04 -6.41 -7.09
C LEU A 311 0.16 -7.94 -7.20
N ALA A 312 0.10 -8.51 -8.40
CA ALA A 312 0.31 -9.94 -8.62
C ALA A 312 1.78 -10.36 -8.47
N VAL A 313 2.72 -9.48 -8.82
CA VAL A 313 4.17 -9.70 -8.67
C VAL A 313 4.61 -9.63 -7.20
N MET A 314 4.02 -8.76 -6.40
CA MET A 314 4.43 -8.53 -5.00
C MET A 314 4.57 -9.81 -4.16
N PRO A 315 3.59 -10.73 -4.09
CA PRO A 315 3.68 -11.95 -3.27
C PRO A 315 4.86 -12.85 -3.61
N LEU A 316 5.28 -12.84 -4.88
CA LEU A 316 6.41 -13.65 -5.36
C LEU A 316 7.75 -13.07 -4.90
N ILE A 317 7.83 -11.75 -4.78
CA ILE A 317 9.07 -11.01 -4.54
C ILE A 317 9.27 -10.65 -3.05
N ILE A 318 8.19 -10.47 -2.27
CA ILE A 318 8.26 -10.17 -0.83
C ILE A 318 9.22 -11.10 -0.07
N PRO A 319 9.23 -12.45 -0.26
CA PRO A 319 10.15 -13.32 0.47
C PRO A 319 11.64 -13.05 0.18
N LEU A 320 11.98 -12.61 -1.03
CA LEU A 320 13.35 -12.27 -1.41
C LEU A 320 13.80 -10.99 -0.69
N TRP A 321 12.98 -9.95 -0.72
CA TRP A 321 13.25 -8.69 -0.04
C TRP A 321 13.28 -8.85 1.49
N ALA A 322 12.41 -9.69 2.05
CA ALA A 322 12.40 -9.97 3.49
C ALA A 322 13.70 -10.63 3.95
N ARG A 323 14.28 -11.55 3.16
CA ARG A 323 15.58 -12.17 3.46
C ARG A 323 16.72 -11.15 3.41
N LEU A 324 16.69 -10.23 2.45
CA LEU A 324 17.71 -9.18 2.33
C LEU A 324 17.61 -8.19 3.50
N LEU A 325 16.40 -7.71 3.80
CA LEU A 325 16.16 -6.75 4.89
C LEU A 325 16.50 -7.36 6.27
N GLY A 326 16.23 -8.63 6.48
CA GLY A 326 16.58 -9.32 7.73
C GLY A 326 18.09 -9.54 7.96
N ARG A 327 18.94 -9.26 6.96
CA ARG A 327 20.40 -9.45 7.03
C ARG A 327 21.21 -8.15 6.90
N ARG A 328 20.56 -7.06 6.53
CA ARG A 328 21.22 -5.79 6.22
C ARG A 328 20.49 -4.62 6.86
N HIS A 329 21.27 -3.60 7.20
CA HIS A 329 20.72 -2.32 7.62
C HIS A 329 19.84 -1.70 6.51
N ILE A 330 18.82 -0.94 6.89
CA ILE A 330 17.85 -0.34 5.94
C ILE A 330 18.53 0.51 4.86
N ILE A 331 19.62 1.20 5.17
CA ILE A 331 20.38 2.00 4.19
C ILE A 331 20.93 1.10 3.08
N GLU A 332 21.57 -0.02 3.44
CA GLU A 332 22.12 -0.98 2.49
C GLU A 332 21.04 -1.70 1.71
N PHE A 333 19.92 -1.99 2.38
CA PHE A 333 18.74 -2.52 1.73
C PHE A 333 18.22 -1.55 0.65
N ARG A 334 18.08 -0.26 0.98
CA ARG A 334 17.62 0.78 0.05
C ARG A 334 18.57 0.99 -1.12
N ALA A 335 19.88 0.88 -0.91
CA ALA A 335 20.89 0.97 -1.97
C ALA A 335 20.74 -0.14 -3.03
N VAL A 336 20.22 -1.31 -2.65
CA VAL A 336 19.92 -2.41 -3.58
C VAL A 336 18.50 -2.31 -4.12
N HIS A 337 17.53 -2.16 -3.23
CA HIS A 337 16.12 -2.11 -3.56
C HIS A 337 15.77 -0.94 -4.51
N GLY A 338 16.46 0.20 -4.37
CA GLY A 338 16.20 1.41 -5.16
C GLY A 338 16.34 1.19 -6.67
N TRP A 339 17.19 0.27 -7.09
CA TRP A 339 17.34 -0.07 -8.51
C TRP A 339 16.04 -0.58 -9.15
N SER A 340 15.15 -1.22 -8.39
CA SER A 340 13.86 -1.68 -8.93
C SER A 340 13.01 -0.52 -9.47
N PHE A 341 13.01 0.63 -8.79
CA PHE A 341 12.27 1.81 -9.25
C PHE A 341 13.01 2.58 -10.36
N VAL A 342 14.33 2.60 -10.34
CA VAL A 342 15.13 3.18 -11.44
C VAL A 342 14.87 2.40 -12.73
N VAL A 343 14.93 1.07 -12.67
CA VAL A 343 14.62 0.20 -13.83
C VAL A 343 13.17 0.39 -14.27
N ALA A 344 12.22 0.38 -13.33
CA ALA A 344 10.80 0.58 -13.63
C ALA A 344 10.56 1.92 -14.36
N SER A 345 11.07 3.01 -13.83
CA SER A 345 10.91 4.34 -14.44
C SER A 345 11.67 4.47 -15.78
N GLY A 346 12.84 3.82 -15.92
CA GLY A 346 13.56 3.74 -17.19
C GLY A 346 12.79 2.97 -18.26
N VAL A 347 12.20 1.83 -17.91
CA VAL A 347 11.34 1.07 -18.84
C VAL A 347 10.06 1.84 -19.16
N LEU A 348 9.46 2.58 -18.18
CA LEU A 348 8.32 3.48 -18.44
C LEU A 348 8.70 4.58 -19.41
N THR A 349 9.89 5.16 -19.28
CA THR A 349 10.39 6.15 -20.25
C THR A 349 10.42 5.55 -21.65
N ALA A 350 11.02 4.36 -21.81
CA ALA A 350 11.04 3.68 -23.09
C ALA A 350 9.63 3.34 -23.59
N ALA A 351 8.73 2.90 -22.68
CA ALA A 351 7.35 2.59 -23.01
C ALA A 351 6.60 3.80 -23.61
N ALA A 352 6.77 4.98 -23.02
CA ALA A 352 6.16 6.21 -23.50
C ALA A 352 6.76 6.68 -24.84
N PHE A 353 8.09 6.63 -25.00
CA PHE A 353 8.72 7.03 -26.27
C PHE A 353 8.41 6.09 -27.44
N PHE A 354 8.22 4.79 -27.18
CA PHE A 354 7.92 3.80 -28.22
C PHE A 354 6.42 3.45 -28.31
N GLU A 355 5.58 4.10 -27.51
CA GLU A 355 4.13 3.84 -27.42
C GLU A 355 3.81 2.34 -27.29
N SER A 356 4.62 1.62 -26.49
CA SER A 356 4.59 0.16 -26.42
C SER A 356 3.87 -0.36 -25.18
N PHE A 357 2.68 -0.91 -25.36
CA PHE A 357 1.92 -1.54 -24.27
C PHE A 357 2.72 -2.67 -23.57
N ALA A 358 3.49 -3.44 -24.33
CA ALA A 358 4.33 -4.51 -23.76
C ALA A 358 5.40 -3.95 -22.80
N LEU A 359 6.01 -2.80 -23.13
CA LEU A 359 6.95 -2.13 -22.23
C LEU A 359 6.26 -1.54 -21.01
N TYR A 360 5.04 -1.03 -21.11
CA TYR A 360 4.25 -0.62 -19.96
C TYR A 360 3.96 -1.79 -19.02
N CYS A 361 3.60 -2.97 -19.55
CA CYS A 361 3.43 -4.19 -18.76
C CYS A 361 4.73 -4.62 -18.07
N LEU A 362 5.86 -4.56 -18.76
CA LEU A 362 7.18 -4.87 -18.20
C LEU A 362 7.54 -3.89 -17.06
N ALA A 363 7.33 -2.60 -17.27
CA ALA A 363 7.53 -1.58 -16.25
C ALA A 363 6.65 -1.81 -15.02
N ALA A 364 5.38 -2.17 -15.23
CA ALA A 364 4.45 -2.53 -14.16
C ALA A 364 4.94 -3.72 -13.32
N ALA A 365 5.57 -4.71 -13.95
CA ALA A 365 6.19 -5.82 -13.23
C ALA A 365 7.36 -5.35 -12.36
N PHE A 366 8.24 -4.46 -12.86
CA PHE A 366 9.32 -3.86 -12.06
C PHE A 366 8.79 -2.94 -10.95
N LEU A 367 7.69 -2.22 -11.17
CA LEU A 367 7.00 -1.49 -10.10
C LEU A 367 6.53 -2.44 -9.00
N GLY A 368 5.98 -3.60 -9.37
CA GLY A 368 5.60 -4.65 -8.41
C GLY A 368 6.78 -5.17 -7.59
N VAL A 369 7.96 -5.35 -8.22
CA VAL A 369 9.22 -5.68 -7.51
C VAL A 369 9.57 -4.59 -6.51
N GLY A 370 9.49 -3.32 -6.91
CA GLY A 370 9.73 -2.16 -6.06
C GLY A 370 8.73 -2.06 -4.90
N PHE A 371 7.44 -2.19 -5.16
CA PHE A 371 6.39 -2.12 -4.13
C PHE A 371 6.54 -3.22 -3.09
N ALA A 372 6.94 -4.44 -3.50
CA ALA A 372 7.18 -5.56 -2.58
C ALA A 372 8.24 -5.24 -1.51
N GLY A 373 9.37 -4.65 -1.91
CA GLY A 373 10.40 -4.19 -0.96
C GLY A 373 10.00 -2.91 -0.22
N GLY A 374 9.27 -2.03 -0.92
CA GLY A 374 8.75 -0.78 -0.38
C GLY A 374 7.88 -0.99 0.86
N VAL A 375 6.93 -1.92 0.80
CA VAL A 375 6.05 -2.26 1.94
C VAL A 375 6.82 -2.76 3.16
N LEU A 376 7.86 -3.59 2.96
CA LEU A 376 8.70 -4.08 4.06
C LEU A 376 9.51 -2.95 4.68
N ALA A 377 10.18 -2.17 3.86
CA ALA A 377 11.01 -1.06 4.32
C ALA A 377 10.18 0.07 4.96
N TRP A 378 8.96 0.27 4.53
CA TRP A 378 8.05 1.24 5.16
C TRP A 378 7.67 0.83 6.58
N ASN A 379 7.42 -0.46 6.80
CA ASN A 379 7.01 -0.96 8.12
C ASN A 379 8.18 -1.12 9.10
N LEU A 380 9.40 -1.37 8.63
CA LEU A 380 10.52 -1.81 9.47
C LEU A 380 11.73 -0.87 9.43
N GLY A 381 11.84 -0.01 8.42
CA GLY A 381 13.07 0.75 8.16
C GLY A 381 13.44 1.79 9.22
N HIS A 382 12.50 2.24 10.04
CA HIS A 382 12.77 3.20 11.12
C HIS A 382 13.44 2.54 12.34
N HIS A 383 13.26 1.22 12.54
CA HIS A 383 13.84 0.49 13.67
C HIS A 383 15.38 0.53 13.71
N ASP A 384 16.02 0.63 12.54
CA ASP A 384 17.49 0.69 12.46
C ASP A 384 18.10 2.02 12.96
N PHE A 385 17.25 3.03 13.18
CA PHE A 385 17.65 4.35 13.70
C PHE A 385 17.06 4.63 15.08
N ALA A 386 15.89 4.09 15.36
CA ALA A 386 15.15 4.43 16.57
C ALA A 386 15.71 3.74 17.81
N PRO A 387 16.00 4.46 18.90
CA PRO A 387 16.16 3.84 20.21
C PRO A 387 14.86 3.14 20.65
N ASP A 388 14.95 2.01 21.35
CA ASP A 388 13.81 1.16 21.72
C ASP A 388 12.61 1.91 22.32
N HIS A 389 12.86 2.95 23.12
CA HIS A 389 11.83 3.75 23.78
C HIS A 389 11.26 4.88 22.89
N ARG A 390 11.86 5.17 21.71
CA ARG A 390 11.45 6.27 20.80
C ARG A 390 10.93 5.79 19.44
N ASP A 391 10.76 4.49 19.26
CA ASP A 391 10.35 3.86 18.00
C ASP A 391 9.11 4.54 17.37
N GLY A 392 8.07 4.81 18.19
CA GLY A 392 6.86 5.50 17.74
C GLY A 392 7.09 6.93 17.23
N GLN A 393 8.12 7.65 17.73
CA GLN A 393 8.44 9.01 17.27
C GLN A 393 9.09 8.95 15.88
N TYR A 394 10.03 8.02 15.65
CA TYR A 394 10.68 7.81 14.35
C TYR A 394 9.68 7.35 13.31
N MET A 395 8.80 6.41 13.65
CA MET A 395 7.69 6.00 12.75
C MET A 395 6.77 7.19 12.44
N GLY A 396 6.48 8.06 13.42
CA GLY A 396 5.70 9.28 13.22
C GLY A 396 6.32 10.21 12.17
N VAL A 397 7.65 10.42 12.21
CA VAL A 397 8.37 11.18 11.18
C VAL A 397 8.19 10.54 9.81
N HIS A 398 8.40 9.22 9.73
CA HIS A 398 8.30 8.47 8.47
C HIS A 398 6.91 8.57 7.85
N VAL A 399 5.85 8.36 8.63
CA VAL A 399 4.45 8.47 8.17
C VAL A 399 4.11 9.87 7.72
N THR A 400 4.52 10.90 8.49
CA THR A 400 4.24 12.31 8.18
C THR A 400 4.89 12.72 6.85
N LEU A 401 6.20 12.46 6.69
CA LEU A 401 6.89 12.83 5.46
C LEU A 401 6.40 12.02 4.25
N THR A 402 6.05 10.75 4.45
CA THR A 402 5.42 9.93 3.40
C THR A 402 4.05 10.46 3.01
N GLY A 403 3.25 10.91 3.97
CA GLY A 403 1.95 11.51 3.71
C GLY A 403 2.07 12.82 2.92
N ILE A 404 2.97 13.72 3.35
CA ILE A 404 3.21 15.01 2.67
C ILE A 404 3.60 14.76 1.20
N ARG A 405 4.65 13.97 0.94
CA ARG A 405 5.08 13.69 -0.44
C ARG A 405 4.01 12.95 -1.25
N GLY A 406 3.24 12.08 -0.60
CA GLY A 406 2.19 11.30 -1.27
C GLY A 406 0.98 12.15 -1.66
N ILE A 407 0.74 13.30 -1.00
CA ILE A 407 -0.20 14.30 -1.47
C ILE A 407 0.43 15.14 -2.57
N MET A 408 1.64 15.64 -2.35
CA MET A 408 2.29 16.55 -3.30
C MET A 408 2.59 15.87 -4.65
N ALA A 409 3.08 14.63 -4.63
CA ALA A 409 3.62 13.97 -5.80
C ALA A 409 2.62 13.85 -6.95
N PRO A 410 1.37 13.34 -6.78
CA PRO A 410 0.44 13.22 -7.90
C PRO A 410 0.04 14.56 -8.51
N PHE A 411 -0.14 15.61 -7.69
CA PHE A 411 -0.51 16.95 -8.19
C PHE A 411 0.65 17.63 -8.90
N LEU A 412 1.88 17.58 -8.35
CA LEU A 412 3.07 18.09 -9.02
C LEU A 412 3.33 17.32 -10.32
N ALA A 413 3.11 16.01 -10.31
CA ALA A 413 3.30 15.16 -11.46
C ALA A 413 2.34 15.50 -12.59
N VAL A 414 1.06 15.67 -12.29
CA VAL A 414 0.07 16.06 -13.31
C VAL A 414 0.35 17.45 -13.85
N GLY A 415 0.68 18.43 -12.99
CA GLY A 415 1.04 19.76 -13.46
C GLY A 415 2.27 19.76 -14.37
N LEU A 416 3.33 19.03 -14.00
CA LEU A 416 4.54 18.89 -14.83
C LEU A 416 4.26 18.11 -16.13
N TYR A 417 3.49 17.02 -16.06
CA TYR A 417 3.11 16.23 -17.24
C TYR A 417 2.36 17.09 -18.24
N GLN A 418 1.34 17.83 -17.81
CA GLN A 418 0.57 18.73 -18.68
C GLN A 418 1.41 19.86 -19.25
N TRP A 419 2.37 20.39 -18.48
CA TRP A 419 3.29 21.40 -18.98
C TRP A 419 4.21 20.83 -20.08
N LEU A 420 4.74 19.62 -19.90
CA LEU A 420 5.54 18.93 -20.90
C LEU A 420 4.70 18.56 -22.13
N ASP A 421 3.48 18.08 -21.93
CA ASP A 421 2.56 17.72 -23.01
C ASP A 421 2.22 18.94 -23.91
N ALA A 422 1.96 20.09 -23.30
CA ALA A 422 1.75 21.35 -24.05
C ALA A 422 2.97 21.79 -24.91
N HIS A 423 4.15 21.18 -24.68
CA HIS A 423 5.37 21.39 -25.43
C HIS A 423 5.77 20.16 -26.27
N GLU A 424 4.88 19.19 -26.47
CA GLU A 424 5.13 17.93 -27.20
C GLU A 424 6.25 17.07 -26.57
N LEU A 425 6.44 17.18 -25.25
CA LEU A 425 7.48 16.50 -24.49
C LEU A 425 6.89 15.55 -23.42
N ALA A 426 5.64 15.12 -23.54
CA ALA A 426 4.96 14.27 -22.55
C ALA A 426 5.79 13.03 -22.13
N PRO A 427 6.42 12.24 -23.05
CA PRO A 427 7.26 11.10 -22.67
C PRO A 427 8.45 11.47 -21.77
N GLY A 428 8.96 12.70 -21.88
CA GLY A 428 10.05 13.26 -21.06
C GLY A 428 9.71 13.34 -19.57
N PHE A 429 8.44 13.28 -19.20
CA PHE A 429 8.02 13.24 -17.79
C PHE A 429 8.65 12.06 -17.03
N PHE A 430 8.67 10.87 -17.61
CA PHE A 430 9.22 9.69 -16.95
C PHE A 430 10.75 9.76 -16.78
N VAL A 431 11.46 10.54 -17.64
CA VAL A 431 12.90 10.85 -17.44
C VAL A 431 13.11 11.62 -16.13
N VAL A 432 12.23 12.56 -15.79
CA VAL A 432 12.29 13.26 -14.50
C VAL A 432 12.13 12.30 -13.34
N CYS A 433 11.22 11.33 -13.45
CA CYS A 433 11.06 10.27 -12.43
C CYS A 433 12.32 9.42 -12.30
N VAL A 434 12.99 9.05 -13.42
CA VAL A 434 14.29 8.35 -13.42
C VAL A 434 15.34 9.16 -12.67
N ALA A 435 15.47 10.46 -13.02
CA ALA A 435 16.46 11.34 -12.40
C ALA A 435 16.27 11.46 -10.89
N MET A 436 15.02 11.61 -10.41
CA MET A 436 14.72 11.69 -8.98
C MET A 436 14.98 10.35 -8.27
N ASN A 437 14.65 9.22 -8.89
CA ASN A 437 14.94 7.90 -8.34
C ASN A 437 16.45 7.65 -8.28
N LEU A 438 17.22 8.02 -9.31
CA LEU A 438 18.68 7.94 -9.32
C LEU A 438 19.31 8.83 -8.25
N MET A 439 18.84 10.07 -8.10
CA MET A 439 19.33 10.99 -7.08
C MET A 439 19.13 10.44 -5.66
N GLY A 440 17.95 9.95 -5.37
CA GLY A 440 17.67 9.32 -4.07
C GLY A 440 18.48 8.04 -3.85
N LEU A 441 18.63 7.20 -4.88
CA LEU A 441 19.44 5.98 -4.86
C LEU A 441 20.92 6.29 -4.63
N ALA A 442 21.50 7.30 -5.31
CA ALA A 442 22.87 7.74 -5.10
C ALA A 442 23.10 8.17 -3.65
N GLY A 443 22.13 8.84 -3.03
CA GLY A 443 22.18 9.16 -1.61
C GLY A 443 22.25 7.93 -0.70
N PHE A 444 21.47 6.88 -0.98
CA PHE A 444 21.54 5.63 -0.22
C PHE A 444 22.85 4.89 -0.44
N ILE A 445 23.37 4.86 -1.66
CA ILE A 445 24.66 4.24 -1.99
C ILE A 445 25.78 4.96 -1.26
N GLY A 446 25.80 6.31 -1.25
CA GLY A 446 26.78 7.11 -0.51
C GLY A 446 26.74 6.80 0.99
N MET A 447 25.55 6.84 1.60
CA MET A 447 25.40 6.49 3.03
C MET A 447 25.83 5.03 3.33
N ALA A 448 25.56 4.09 2.44
CA ALA A 448 25.98 2.70 2.61
C ALA A 448 27.50 2.54 2.49
N ALA A 449 28.16 3.30 1.61
CA ALA A 449 29.61 3.32 1.49
C ALA A 449 30.30 3.89 2.74
N GLU A 450 29.82 5.02 3.25
CA GLU A 450 30.31 5.63 4.50
C GLU A 450 30.20 4.68 5.69
N ARG A 451 29.04 4.00 5.81
CA ARG A 451 28.80 3.03 6.87
C ARG A 451 29.79 1.84 6.81
N ARG A 452 30.09 1.35 5.61
CA ARG A 452 31.07 0.27 5.42
C ARG A 452 32.49 0.73 5.75
N ALA A 453 32.86 1.93 5.32
CA ALA A 453 34.17 2.52 5.64
C ALA A 453 34.36 2.68 7.14
N ALA A 454 33.34 3.18 7.86
CA ALA A 454 33.38 3.29 9.32
C ALA A 454 33.49 1.92 10.01
N ALA A 455 32.84 0.89 9.49
CA ALA A 455 32.93 -0.48 10.03
C ALA A 455 34.31 -1.12 9.78
N SER A 456 35.00 -0.77 8.69
CA SER A 456 36.35 -1.27 8.38
C SER A 456 37.47 -0.51 9.08
N ALA A 457 37.21 0.72 9.52
CA ALA A 457 38.23 1.53 10.25
C ALA A 457 38.49 1.04 11.70
N GLY A 458 37.62 0.16 12.23
CA GLY A 458 37.73 -0.36 13.60
C GLY A 458 37.44 0.70 14.67
N PRO A 459 37.26 0.35 15.93
CA PRO A 459 37.25 1.33 17.02
C PRO A 459 38.63 1.99 17.11
N GLU A 460 38.68 3.32 16.97
CA GLU A 460 39.86 4.08 17.29
C GLU A 460 40.34 3.66 18.69
N THR A 461 41.50 2.99 18.74
CA THR A 461 42.16 2.75 20.00
C THR A 461 42.55 4.11 20.56
N THR A 462 41.74 4.66 21.45
CA THR A 462 42.14 5.75 22.31
C THR A 462 43.36 5.27 23.07
N LYS A 463 44.56 5.66 22.59
CA LYS A 463 45.79 5.51 23.37
C LYS A 463 45.54 6.23 24.70
N PRO A 464 45.78 5.56 25.84
CA PRO A 464 45.82 6.29 27.09
C PRO A 464 46.95 7.30 26.99
N THR A 465 46.66 8.57 27.13
CA THR A 465 47.63 9.63 27.34
C THR A 465 48.41 9.31 28.63
N PRO A 466 49.75 9.44 28.63
CA PRO A 466 50.61 9.10 29.75
C PRO A 466 50.40 9.99 30.97
#